data_52fada4c0148285f97b7c2f53ec3cf58
#
_entry.id   52fada4c0148285f97b7c2f53ec3cf58
#
_cell.length_a   1.000
_cell.length_b   1.000
_cell.length_c   1.000
_cell.angle_alpha   90.00
_cell.angle_beta   90.00
_cell.angle_gamma   90.00
#
_symmetry.space_group_name_H-M   'P 1'
#
loop_
_entity.id
_entity.type
_entity.pdbx_description
1 polymer ?
#
loop_
_entity_poly.entity_id
_entity_poly.type
_entity_poly.pdbx_seq_one_letter_code
_entity_poly.pdbx_strand_id
1 'polypeptide(L)'
;IGAIGQRGGYDFIPYFDKPSADLLRRNLYLVMNPQSVDICKGFGGTAAHHVIEGTDKYAANSRAILKKFNININAPENGILLPDGENSIYKGCMHRTSHTPEYSEYVYNKVKDAQTRDELIALLSEIKHELYNGKLNLQGPAQGINKNS
;
A
#
# COMPACT_ATOMS: atom_id res chain seq x y z
N ILE A 1 18.72 -12.09 0.21
CA ILE A 1 18.06 -11.67 0.57
C ILE A 1 17.28 -12.32 1.12
N GLY A 2 17.40 -12.57 1.72
CA GLY A 2 16.47 -13.27 2.37
C GLY A 2 15.32 -13.67 1.56
N ALA A 3 14.39 -14.23 2.17
CA ALA A 3 13.27 -14.80 1.49
C ALA A 3 12.60 -13.85 0.51
N ILE A 4 12.60 -12.58 0.81
CA ILE A 4 11.95 -11.62 -0.06
C ILE A 4 12.64 -11.58 -1.41
N GLY A 5 13.95 -11.56 -1.44
CA GLY A 5 14.68 -11.51 -2.67
C GLY A 5 14.55 -12.73 -3.53
N GLN A 6 14.01 -13.80 -3.00
CA GLN A 6 13.84 -15.01 -3.76
C GLN A 6 12.74 -14.90 -4.80
N ARG A 7 11.88 -13.91 -4.68
CA ARG A 7 10.75 -13.78 -5.59
C ARG A 7 11.08 -12.78 -6.66
N GLY A 8 11.61 -13.26 -7.78
CA GLY A 8 11.91 -12.42 -8.92
C GLY A 8 13.03 -11.44 -8.67
N GLY A 9 13.87 -11.70 -7.69
CA GLY A 9 15.00 -10.83 -7.44
C GLY A 9 14.73 -9.63 -6.55
N TYR A 10 13.54 -9.56 -5.95
CA TYR A 10 13.23 -8.47 -5.04
C TYR A 10 14.02 -8.64 -3.75
N ASP A 11 14.82 -7.66 -3.40
CA ASP A 11 15.53 -7.60 -2.14
C ASP A 11 14.93 -6.50 -1.28
N PHE A 12 15.28 -6.51 -0.01
CA PHE A 12 14.85 -5.46 0.89
C PHE A 12 15.26 -4.10 0.36
N ILE A 13 14.32 -3.17 0.30
CA ILE A 13 14.54 -1.83 -0.25
C ILE A 13 14.68 -0.82 0.89
N PRO A 14 15.87 -0.24 1.08
CA PRO A 14 16.08 0.75 2.14
C PRO A 14 15.28 2.03 1.89
N TYR A 15 15.11 2.83 2.93
CA TYR A 15 14.29 4.03 2.89
C TYR A 15 15.06 5.22 2.30
N PHE A 16 15.06 5.38 0.98
CA PHE A 16 15.74 6.52 0.37
C PHE A 16 15.08 7.09 -0.87
N ASP A 17 14.11 6.42 -1.45
CA ASP A 17 13.54 6.89 -2.68
C ASP A 17 12.49 7.95 -2.48
N LYS A 18 12.29 8.75 -3.52
CA LYS A 18 11.14 9.64 -3.58
C LYS A 18 9.90 8.82 -3.92
N PRO A 19 8.71 9.23 -3.46
CA PRO A 19 7.48 8.54 -3.83
C PRO A 19 7.28 8.52 -5.35
N SER A 20 6.99 7.35 -5.88
CA SER A 20 6.77 7.16 -7.31
C SER A 20 5.82 5.99 -7.52
N ALA A 21 4.67 6.28 -8.14
CA ALA A 21 3.71 5.23 -8.48
C ALA A 21 4.29 4.23 -9.46
N ASP A 22 5.10 4.69 -10.41
CA ASP A 22 5.73 3.81 -11.38
C ASP A 22 6.72 2.86 -10.73
N LEU A 23 7.53 3.38 -9.82
CA LEU A 23 8.50 2.54 -9.10
C LEU A 23 7.77 1.57 -8.17
N LEU A 24 6.73 2.03 -7.47
CA LEU A 24 5.92 1.16 -6.63
C LEU A 24 5.32 0.01 -7.45
N ARG A 25 4.75 0.32 -8.62
CA ARG A 25 4.18 -0.70 -9.50
C ARG A 25 5.23 -1.72 -9.91
N ARG A 26 6.40 -1.25 -10.28
CA ARG A 26 7.48 -2.12 -10.69
C ARG A 26 7.90 -3.06 -9.55
N ASN A 27 8.02 -2.52 -8.35
CA ASN A 27 8.39 -3.30 -7.18
C ASN A 27 7.30 -4.32 -6.81
N LEU A 28 6.02 -3.94 -6.95
CA LEU A 28 4.93 -4.89 -6.74
C LEU A 28 5.00 -6.05 -7.73
N TYR A 29 5.28 -5.77 -8.99
CA TYR A 29 5.40 -6.81 -10.00
C TYR A 29 6.52 -7.80 -9.68
N LEU A 30 7.59 -7.36 -9.04
CA LEU A 30 8.69 -8.25 -8.66
C LEU A 30 8.29 -9.32 -7.65
N VAL A 31 7.29 -9.04 -6.81
CA VAL A 31 6.84 -9.98 -5.79
C VAL A 31 5.54 -10.71 -6.15
N MET A 32 4.87 -10.29 -7.22
CA MET A 32 3.66 -10.95 -7.70
C MET A 32 4.06 -12.16 -8.55
N ASN A 33 3.18 -13.16 -8.62
CA ASN A 33 3.48 -14.26 -9.52
C ASN A 33 3.29 -13.80 -10.98
N PRO A 34 3.99 -14.42 -11.94
CA PRO A 34 3.97 -13.98 -13.34
C PRO A 34 2.58 -13.94 -13.96
N GLN A 35 1.71 -14.88 -13.61
CA GLN A 35 0.35 -14.90 -14.15
C GLN A 35 -0.45 -13.69 -13.70
N SER A 36 -0.32 -13.30 -12.44
CA SER A 36 -0.98 -12.11 -11.91
C SER A 36 -0.46 -10.85 -12.59
N VAL A 37 0.83 -10.78 -12.87
CA VAL A 37 1.40 -9.63 -13.59
C VAL A 37 0.83 -9.54 -15.00
N ASP A 38 0.74 -10.67 -15.71
CA ASP A 38 0.20 -10.69 -17.06
C ASP A 38 -1.27 -10.25 -17.08
N ILE A 39 -2.05 -10.68 -16.11
CA ILE A 39 -3.45 -10.25 -15.97
C ILE A 39 -3.51 -8.75 -15.73
N CYS A 40 -2.66 -8.22 -14.85
CA CYS A 40 -2.60 -6.78 -14.59
C CYS A 40 -2.32 -5.96 -15.84
N LYS A 41 -1.47 -6.49 -16.72
CA LYS A 41 -1.13 -5.79 -17.96
C LYS A 41 -2.18 -5.95 -19.04
N GLY A 42 -2.91 -7.05 -19.03
CA GLY A 42 -3.80 -7.41 -20.11
C GLY A 42 -5.25 -6.96 -19.94
N PHE A 43 -5.76 -6.85 -18.73
CA PHE A 43 -7.18 -6.61 -18.50
C PHE A 43 -7.44 -5.55 -17.45
N GLY A 44 -8.20 -4.54 -17.83
CA GLY A 44 -8.64 -3.49 -16.92
C GLY A 44 -7.50 -2.64 -16.41
N GLY A 45 -7.82 -1.52 -15.84
CA GLY A 45 -6.83 -0.61 -15.30
C GLY A 45 -6.59 -0.85 -13.82
N THR A 46 -5.34 -0.69 -13.41
CA THR A 46 -4.98 -0.64 -12.00
C THR A 46 -4.15 0.59 -11.74
N ALA A 47 -4.23 1.10 -10.52
CA ALA A 47 -3.35 2.14 -10.04
C ALA A 47 -2.52 1.59 -8.87
N ALA A 48 -1.25 1.89 -8.87
CA ALA A 48 -0.39 1.54 -7.75
C ALA A 48 -0.62 2.58 -6.64
N HIS A 49 -1.08 2.11 -5.50
CA HIS A 49 -1.43 2.97 -4.36
C HIS A 49 -0.45 2.75 -3.22
N HIS A 50 0.11 3.84 -2.72
CA HIS A 50 0.91 3.81 -1.49
C HIS A 50 -0.04 3.73 -0.30
N VAL A 51 0.11 2.71 0.54
CA VAL A 51 -0.72 2.57 1.74
C VAL A 51 -0.46 3.76 2.66
N ILE A 52 0.81 4.03 2.95
CA ILE A 52 1.22 5.26 3.61
C ILE A 52 1.59 6.25 2.51
N GLU A 53 0.84 7.34 2.44
CA GLU A 53 0.94 8.32 1.38
C GLU A 53 2.30 9.02 1.37
N GLY A 54 2.84 9.26 0.18
CA GLY A 54 4.21 9.74 0.03
C GLY A 54 4.41 11.23 0.21
N THR A 55 3.41 12.04 -0.09
CA THR A 55 3.58 13.50 -0.10
C THR A 55 2.56 14.24 0.76
N ASP A 56 1.49 13.58 1.17
CA ASP A 56 0.46 14.19 1.97
C ASP A 56 1.01 14.58 3.35
N LYS A 57 0.78 15.82 3.75
CA LYS A 57 1.22 16.32 5.06
C LYS A 57 0.58 15.56 6.22
N TYR A 58 -0.62 15.04 6.03
CA TYR A 58 -1.32 14.29 7.08
C TYR A 58 -0.75 12.88 7.25
N ALA A 59 0.06 12.41 6.33
CA ALA A 59 0.73 11.12 6.43
C ALA A 59 2.16 11.22 6.97
N ALA A 60 2.61 12.41 7.35
CA ALA A 60 4.01 12.62 7.77
C ALA A 60 4.41 11.74 8.96
N ASN A 61 3.54 11.57 9.94
CA ASN A 61 3.85 10.74 11.10
C ASN A 61 3.96 9.26 10.73
N SER A 62 3.12 8.80 9.80
CA SER A 62 3.20 7.41 9.30
C SER A 62 4.47 7.21 8.49
N ARG A 63 4.88 8.19 7.69
CA ARG A 63 6.16 8.11 6.98
C ARG A 63 7.35 8.01 7.94
N ALA A 64 7.28 8.70 9.07
CA ALA A 64 8.33 8.59 10.08
C ALA A 64 8.44 7.16 10.62
N ILE A 65 7.33 6.46 10.70
CA ILE A 65 7.33 5.05 11.12
C ILE A 65 7.98 4.16 10.06
N LEU A 66 7.69 4.38 8.78
CA LEU A 66 8.39 3.67 7.70
C LEU A 66 9.90 3.90 7.81
N LYS A 67 10.31 5.15 8.04
CA LYS A 67 11.71 5.49 8.17
C LYS A 67 12.35 4.79 9.38
N LYS A 68 11.65 4.78 10.50
CA LYS A 68 12.12 4.11 11.71
C LYS A 68 12.45 2.64 11.46
N PHE A 69 11.64 1.95 10.69
CA PHE A 69 11.84 0.54 10.37
C PHE A 69 12.53 0.32 9.02
N ASN A 70 13.03 1.40 8.42
CA ASN A 70 13.79 1.36 7.16
C ASN A 70 13.04 0.68 6.02
N ILE A 71 11.75 1.01 5.87
CA ILE A 71 10.93 0.54 4.76
C ILE A 71 10.77 1.67 3.77
N ASN A 72 11.16 1.42 2.52
CA ASN A 72 11.06 2.41 1.45
C ASN A 72 9.59 2.73 1.17
N ILE A 73 9.30 3.99 0.87
CA ILE A 73 7.94 4.41 0.53
C ILE A 73 7.39 3.64 -0.68
N ASN A 74 8.27 3.25 -1.59
CA ASN A 74 7.89 2.51 -2.80
C ASN A 74 8.07 0.99 -2.66
N ALA A 75 8.31 0.49 -1.46
CA ALA A 75 8.43 -0.94 -1.22
C ALA A 75 7.08 -1.64 -1.40
N PRO A 76 7.06 -2.88 -1.89
CA PRO A 76 5.80 -3.63 -2.03
C PRO A 76 5.01 -3.74 -0.73
N GLU A 77 5.69 -3.77 0.40
CA GLU A 77 5.04 -3.80 1.71
C GLU A 77 4.12 -2.59 1.91
N ASN A 78 4.46 -1.46 1.30
CA ASN A 78 3.66 -0.24 1.38
C ASN A 78 2.79 -0.02 0.14
N GLY A 79 2.57 -1.02 -0.66
CA GLY A 79 1.85 -0.86 -1.91
C GLY A 79 0.76 -1.87 -2.16
N ILE A 80 -0.22 -1.45 -2.95
CA ILE A 80 -1.29 -2.32 -3.41
C ILE A 80 -1.75 -1.82 -4.78
N LEU A 81 -2.17 -2.73 -5.65
CA LEU A 81 -2.82 -2.37 -6.90
C LEU A 81 -4.31 -2.29 -6.66
N LEU A 82 -4.92 -1.18 -6.98
CA LEU A 82 -6.36 -0.95 -6.84
C LEU A 82 -6.99 -0.73 -8.20
N PRO A 83 -8.29 -1.05 -8.36
CA PRO A 83 -8.97 -0.79 -9.63
C PRO A 83 -8.93 0.69 -9.98
N ASP A 84 -8.67 0.97 -11.26
CA ASP A 84 -8.56 2.33 -11.77
C ASP A 84 -9.76 2.68 -12.65
N GLY A 85 -10.73 1.80 -12.78
CA GLY A 85 -11.93 2.02 -13.57
C GLY A 85 -12.95 0.93 -13.34
N GLU A 86 -14.18 1.22 -13.76
CA GLU A 86 -15.31 0.28 -13.60
C GLU A 86 -15.09 -1.02 -14.33
N ASN A 87 -14.31 -1.00 -15.40
CA ASN A 87 -14.05 -2.19 -16.21
C ASN A 87 -12.83 -2.98 -15.71
N SER A 88 -12.26 -2.57 -14.59
CA SER A 88 -11.14 -3.31 -14.03
C SER A 88 -11.61 -4.66 -13.51
N ILE A 89 -10.80 -5.68 -13.74
CA ILE A 89 -11.07 -7.01 -13.18
C ILE A 89 -10.69 -7.09 -11.71
N TYR A 90 -10.00 -6.07 -11.21
CA TYR A 90 -9.57 -6.03 -9.81
C TYR A 90 -10.66 -5.49 -8.92
N LYS A 91 -10.80 -6.10 -7.75
CA LYS A 91 -11.75 -5.68 -6.73
C LYS A 91 -11.06 -4.74 -5.76
N GLY A 92 -11.86 -4.02 -4.99
CA GLY A 92 -11.38 -3.12 -3.97
C GLY A 92 -11.88 -1.70 -4.19
N CYS A 93 -11.42 -0.78 -3.38
CA CYS A 93 -11.80 0.62 -3.56
C CYS A 93 -11.17 1.16 -4.84
N MET A 94 -11.87 2.05 -5.52
CA MET A 94 -11.35 2.63 -6.74
C MET A 94 -10.37 3.75 -6.44
N HIS A 95 -9.24 3.75 -7.14
CA HIS A 95 -8.22 4.77 -6.96
C HIS A 95 -8.52 5.97 -7.87
N ARG A 96 -9.65 6.64 -7.57
CA ARG A 96 -10.10 7.75 -8.41
C ARG A 96 -10.09 9.10 -7.75
N THR A 97 -10.02 9.13 -6.44
CA THR A 97 -10.16 10.38 -5.70
C THR A 97 -8.90 10.65 -4.88
N SER A 98 -8.79 11.90 -4.46
CA SER A 98 -7.68 12.28 -3.59
C SER A 98 -7.86 11.63 -2.21
N HIS A 99 -6.74 11.33 -1.60
CA HIS A 99 -6.71 10.87 -0.23
C HIS A 99 -7.19 11.99 0.69
N THR A 100 -7.86 11.62 1.77
CA THR A 100 -8.34 12.59 2.74
C THR A 100 -7.51 12.51 4.02
N PRO A 101 -7.56 13.58 4.86
CA PRO A 101 -6.94 13.51 6.18
C PRO A 101 -7.47 12.34 7.01
N GLU A 102 -8.75 11.98 6.85
CA GLU A 102 -9.37 10.86 7.55
C GLU A 102 -8.71 9.54 7.20
N TYR A 103 -8.36 9.35 5.93
CA TYR A 103 -7.63 8.15 5.52
C TYR A 103 -6.26 8.09 6.21
N SER A 104 -5.52 9.19 6.16
CA SER A 104 -4.19 9.25 6.75
C SER A 104 -4.23 9.06 8.27
N GLU A 105 -5.26 9.62 8.93
CA GLU A 105 -5.45 9.42 10.36
C GLU A 105 -5.72 7.95 10.70
N TYR A 106 -6.58 7.32 9.91
CA TYR A 106 -6.89 5.91 10.11
C TYR A 106 -5.63 5.04 9.98
N VAL A 107 -4.85 5.28 8.93
CA VAL A 107 -3.60 4.54 8.71
C VAL A 107 -2.64 4.75 9.87
N TYR A 108 -2.48 6.00 10.31
CA TYR A 108 -1.59 6.30 11.42
C TYR A 108 -2.03 5.57 12.69
N ASN A 109 -3.33 5.61 13.00
CA ASN A 109 -3.84 4.93 14.19
C ASN A 109 -3.62 3.42 14.15
N LYS A 110 -3.60 2.84 12.95
CA LYS A 110 -3.30 1.42 12.78
C LYS A 110 -1.83 1.10 13.04
N VAL A 111 -0.92 1.94 12.60
CA VAL A 111 0.51 1.58 12.57
C VAL A 111 1.33 2.20 13.68
N LYS A 112 0.79 3.18 14.40
CA LYS A 112 1.56 4.00 15.35
C LYS A 112 2.24 3.20 16.47
N ASP A 113 1.66 2.08 16.87
CA ASP A 113 2.17 1.30 17.99
C ASP A 113 3.03 0.10 17.57
N ALA A 114 3.36 0.00 16.29
CA ALA A 114 4.23 -1.09 15.82
C ALA A 114 5.59 -1.02 16.53
N GLN A 115 6.02 -2.15 17.06
CA GLN A 115 7.28 -2.25 17.79
C GLN A 115 8.38 -2.87 16.96
N THR A 116 8.02 -3.58 15.90
CA THR A 116 9.00 -4.25 15.04
C THR A 116 8.62 -4.01 13.59
N ARG A 117 9.60 -4.25 12.72
CA ARG A 117 9.37 -4.18 11.27
C ARG A 117 8.30 -5.17 10.82
N ASP A 118 8.34 -6.39 11.36
CA ASP A 118 7.37 -7.42 10.99
C ASP A 118 5.95 -7.05 11.45
N GLU A 119 5.82 -6.44 12.62
CA GLU A 119 4.52 -5.93 13.06
C GLU A 119 3.98 -4.85 12.13
N LEU A 120 4.85 -3.93 11.72
CA LEU A 120 4.44 -2.88 10.78
C LEU A 120 3.98 -3.48 9.46
N ILE A 121 4.73 -4.45 8.93
CA ILE A 121 4.36 -5.11 7.67
C ILE A 121 3.00 -5.80 7.81
N ALA A 122 2.76 -6.47 8.94
CA ALA A 122 1.48 -7.12 9.19
C ALA A 122 0.33 -6.12 9.24
N LEU A 123 0.54 -4.97 9.88
CA LEU A 123 -0.48 -3.92 9.97
C LEU A 123 -0.76 -3.29 8.60
N LEU A 124 0.28 -3.08 7.80
CA LEU A 124 0.11 -2.61 6.42
C LEU A 124 -0.69 -3.62 5.60
N SER A 125 -0.43 -4.90 5.82
CA SER A 125 -1.18 -5.97 5.15
C SER A 125 -2.66 -5.96 5.54
N GLU A 126 -2.98 -5.69 6.80
CA GLU A 126 -4.37 -5.56 7.24
C GLU A 126 -5.06 -4.39 6.53
N ILE A 127 -4.38 -3.27 6.39
CA ILE A 127 -4.94 -2.11 5.68
C ILE A 127 -5.20 -2.46 4.22
N LYS A 128 -4.28 -3.20 3.58
CA LYS A 128 -4.47 -3.65 2.19
C LYS A 128 -5.72 -4.52 2.06
N HIS A 129 -5.95 -5.42 3.01
CA HIS A 129 -7.15 -6.24 3.01
C HIS A 129 -8.41 -5.40 3.14
N GLU A 130 -8.38 -4.37 3.99
CA GLU A 130 -9.52 -3.48 4.14
C GLU A 130 -9.80 -2.70 2.86
N LEU A 131 -8.75 -2.23 2.19
CA LEU A 131 -8.88 -1.57 0.89
C LEU A 131 -9.45 -2.53 -0.16
N TYR A 132 -8.92 -3.74 -0.21
CA TYR A 132 -9.35 -4.74 -1.17
C TYR A 132 -10.81 -5.14 -0.96
N ASN A 133 -11.26 -5.22 0.28
CA ASN A 133 -12.61 -5.65 0.62
C ASN A 133 -13.62 -4.51 0.71
N GLY A 134 -13.21 -3.28 0.42
CA GLY A 134 -14.11 -2.13 0.45
C GLY A 134 -14.46 -1.62 1.84
N LYS A 135 -13.81 -2.11 2.88
CA LYS A 135 -14.03 -1.65 4.25
C LYS A 135 -13.33 -0.34 4.54
N LEU A 136 -12.34 0.01 3.72
CA LEU A 136 -11.60 1.25 3.77
C LEU A 136 -11.49 1.77 2.36
N ASN A 137 -11.63 3.06 2.18
CA ASN A 137 -11.39 3.70 0.89
C ASN A 137 -10.50 4.93 1.09
N LEU A 138 -10.23 5.66 0.04
CA LEU A 138 -9.28 6.78 0.12
C LEU A 138 -9.85 7.97 0.90
N GLN A 139 -11.12 7.95 1.25
CA GLN A 139 -11.74 8.94 2.11
C GLN A 139 -11.80 8.51 3.58
N GLY A 140 -11.32 7.31 3.89
CA GLY A 140 -11.32 6.78 5.25
C GLY A 140 -12.17 5.53 5.39
N PRO A 141 -12.43 5.09 6.63
CA PRO A 141 -13.18 3.87 6.87
C PRO A 141 -14.59 3.94 6.29
N ALA A 142 -15.05 2.82 5.76
CA ALA A 142 -16.42 2.70 5.31
C ALA A 142 -17.35 2.80 6.52
N GLN A 143 -18.63 3.13 6.24
CA GLN A 143 -19.62 3.24 7.30
C GLN A 143 -19.70 1.94 8.10
N GLY A 144 -19.71 2.05 9.42
CA GLY A 144 -19.80 0.90 10.31
C GLY A 144 -18.46 0.38 10.82
N ILE A 145 -17.35 0.92 10.31
CA ILE A 145 -16.03 0.52 10.78
C ILE A 145 -15.54 1.52 11.83
N ASN A 146 -15.04 1.00 12.94
CA ASN A 146 -14.44 1.85 13.96
C ASN A 146 -13.13 2.42 13.45
N LYS A 147 -13.00 3.74 13.46
CA LYS A 147 -11.82 4.44 12.97
C LYS A 147 -10.53 4.09 13.72
N ASN A 148 -10.66 3.63 14.94
CA ASN A 148 -9.50 3.34 15.80
C ASN A 148 -9.15 1.86 15.85
N SER A 149 -9.81 1.04 15.10
CA SER A 149 -9.56 -0.40 15.11
C SER A 149 -8.49 -0.85 14.14
#